data_c955d498c13ba7ebc2ac5ac6ca12e0c6
#
_entry.id   c955d498c13ba7ebc2ac5ac6ca12e0c6
#
_cell.length_a   1.000
_cell.length_b   1.000
_cell.length_c   1.000
_cell.angle_alpha   90.00
_cell.angle_beta   90.00
_cell.angle_gamma   90.00
#
_symmetry.space_group_name_H-M   'P 1'
#
loop_
_entity.id
_entity.type
_entity.pdbx_description
1 polymer ?
#
loop_
_entity_poly.entity_id
_entity_poly.type
_entity_poly.pdbx_seq_one_letter_code
_entity_poly.pdbx_strand_id
1 'polypeptide(L)'
;LRLARDWAIFIFVCAVIVALMTKGILWLLPKVNAMLAGPQSFDAASYDGTGYSFDADDERFVLVNTNLPFAEEPSPALADADEASGIQLEAEAAAAYQKMAAAAAEDGVALVLTAGYQDADARSAAYETQKQQYLEKGKTEEEAASLAADIQPPAECNDHGTGYAADILSTDYPTRDTGFDTTRAYEWLTAYAAEYGFILRYPQDRQAATGVVFEPWHWRYVGVENALAIRASGLSLEEFLALQKAS
;
A
#
# COMPACT_ATOMS: atom_id res chain seq x y z
N LEU A 1 -25.45 -17.30 61.61
CA LEU A 1 -24.07 -17.54 61.14
C LEU A 1 -24.03 -18.01 59.69
N ARG A 2 -24.89 -18.94 59.21
CA ARG A 2 -24.90 -19.41 57.81
C ARG A 2 -25.30 -18.30 56.83
N LEU A 3 -26.39 -17.54 57.09
CA LEU A 3 -26.87 -16.46 56.25
C LEU A 3 -25.80 -15.36 56.01
N ALA A 4 -25.07 -14.96 57.05
CA ALA A 4 -24.01 -13.93 56.97
C ALA A 4 -22.83 -14.40 56.11
N ARG A 5 -22.48 -15.68 56.19
CA ARG A 5 -21.45 -16.28 55.35
C ARG A 5 -21.86 -16.34 53.89
N ASP A 6 -23.11 -16.71 53.61
CA ASP A 6 -23.63 -16.84 52.24
C ASP A 6 -23.72 -15.45 51.57
N TRP A 7 -24.10 -14.41 52.29
CA TRP A 7 -24.06 -13.03 51.88
C TRP A 7 -22.63 -12.51 51.62
N ALA A 8 -21.68 -12.88 52.46
CA ALA A 8 -20.28 -12.50 52.27
C ALA A 8 -19.69 -13.14 50.99
N ILE A 9 -20.02 -14.41 50.74
CA ILE A 9 -19.61 -15.11 49.51
C ILE A 9 -20.27 -14.44 48.27
N PHE A 10 -21.54 -14.11 48.34
CA PHE A 10 -22.26 -13.45 47.22
C PHE A 10 -21.63 -12.09 46.91
N ILE A 11 -21.36 -11.26 47.92
CA ILE A 11 -20.69 -9.94 47.74
C ILE A 11 -19.33 -10.12 47.13
N PHE A 12 -18.54 -11.11 47.60
CA PHE A 12 -17.22 -11.39 47.06
C PHE A 12 -17.26 -11.82 45.60
N VAL A 13 -18.17 -12.70 45.23
CA VAL A 13 -18.36 -13.14 43.84
C VAL A 13 -18.77 -11.97 42.93
N CYS A 14 -19.71 -11.14 43.40
CA CYS A 14 -20.11 -9.93 42.68
C CYS A 14 -18.94 -8.97 42.49
N ALA A 15 -18.13 -8.76 43.51
CA ALA A 15 -16.94 -7.90 43.44
C ALA A 15 -15.87 -8.42 42.44
N VAL A 16 -15.65 -9.74 42.41
CA VAL A 16 -14.77 -10.40 41.46
C VAL A 16 -15.31 -10.26 40.03
N ILE A 17 -16.60 -10.46 39.81
CA ILE A 17 -17.22 -10.29 38.49
C ILE A 17 -17.09 -8.84 38.02
N VAL A 18 -17.38 -7.87 38.87
CA VAL A 18 -17.22 -6.44 38.54
C VAL A 18 -15.76 -6.11 38.21
N ALA A 19 -14.81 -6.64 38.97
CA ALA A 19 -13.36 -6.43 38.72
C ALA A 19 -12.90 -7.06 37.40
N LEU A 20 -13.44 -8.22 37.02
CA LEU A 20 -13.14 -8.86 35.75
C LEU A 20 -13.79 -8.10 34.57
N MET A 21 -15.02 -7.64 34.74
CA MET A 21 -15.72 -6.83 33.74
C MET A 21 -15.04 -5.48 33.54
N THR A 22 -14.60 -4.80 34.62
CA THR A 22 -13.86 -3.53 34.50
C THR A 22 -12.50 -3.71 33.85
N LYS A 23 -11.75 -4.78 34.14
CA LYS A 23 -10.49 -5.09 33.46
C LYS A 23 -10.73 -5.40 31.98
N GLY A 24 -11.77 -6.17 31.67
CA GLY A 24 -12.17 -6.46 30.29
C GLY A 24 -12.56 -5.20 29.52
N ILE A 25 -13.32 -4.30 30.14
CA ILE A 25 -13.72 -3.01 29.54
C ILE A 25 -12.48 -2.13 29.34
N LEU A 26 -11.60 -1.99 30.34
CA LEU A 26 -10.37 -1.18 30.26
C LEU A 26 -9.39 -1.72 29.19
N TRP A 27 -9.39 -3.02 28.96
CA TRP A 27 -8.59 -3.63 27.90
C TRP A 27 -9.22 -3.47 26.51
N LEU A 28 -10.55 -3.50 26.43
CA LEU A 28 -11.31 -3.35 25.18
C LEU A 28 -11.49 -1.89 24.74
N LEU A 29 -11.63 -0.95 25.69
CA LEU A 29 -11.87 0.46 25.40
C LEU A 29 -10.85 1.09 24.47
N PRO A 30 -9.51 0.89 24.63
CA PRO A 30 -8.54 1.44 23.67
C PRO A 30 -8.70 0.84 22.27
N LYS A 31 -9.00 -0.45 22.17
CA LYS A 31 -9.21 -1.14 20.89
C LYS A 31 -10.48 -0.68 20.19
N VAL A 32 -11.57 -0.52 20.95
CA VAL A 32 -12.82 0.02 20.44
C VAL A 32 -12.67 1.48 20.03
N ASN A 33 -11.95 2.29 20.82
CA ASN A 33 -11.69 3.69 20.46
C ASN A 33 -10.79 3.79 19.22
N ALA A 34 -9.77 2.96 19.09
CA ALA A 34 -8.95 2.89 17.88
C ALA A 34 -9.78 2.45 16.65
N MET A 35 -10.66 1.47 16.85
CA MET A 35 -11.58 1.00 15.80
C MET A 35 -12.62 2.05 15.39
N LEU A 36 -13.11 2.88 16.33
CA LEU A 36 -14.09 3.93 16.08
C LEU A 36 -13.47 5.23 15.58
N ALA A 37 -12.20 5.51 15.95
CA ALA A 37 -11.46 6.69 15.49
C ALA A 37 -11.10 6.59 14.00
N GLY A 38 -11.08 5.38 13.43
CA GLY A 38 -10.54 5.13 12.10
C GLY A 38 -9.02 5.35 12.06
N PRO A 39 -8.38 5.10 10.93
CA PRO A 39 -6.98 5.44 10.75
C PRO A 39 -6.79 6.94 10.93
N GLN A 40 -5.84 7.33 11.78
CA GLN A 40 -5.49 8.74 11.93
C GLN A 40 -4.84 9.20 10.64
N SER A 41 -5.45 10.20 9.97
CA SER A 41 -4.84 10.79 8.79
C SER A 41 -3.48 11.37 9.17
N PHE A 42 -2.47 11.07 8.37
CA PHE A 42 -1.16 11.70 8.52
C PHE A 42 -1.30 13.22 8.35
N ASP A 43 -0.76 13.96 9.26
CA ASP A 43 -0.66 15.42 9.15
C ASP A 43 0.71 15.77 8.54
N ALA A 44 0.72 16.04 7.23
CA ALA A 44 1.92 16.47 6.51
C ALA A 44 2.56 17.71 7.14
N ALA A 45 1.77 18.58 7.78
CA ALA A 45 2.28 19.78 8.47
C ALA A 45 3.04 19.44 9.76
N SER A 46 2.82 18.26 10.35
CA SER A 46 3.52 17.80 11.55
C SER A 46 4.78 16.98 11.23
N TYR A 47 5.01 16.63 9.97
CA TYR A 47 6.20 15.88 9.55
C TYR A 47 7.44 16.76 9.63
N ASP A 48 8.39 16.37 10.49
CA ASP A 48 9.71 17.03 10.59
C ASP A 48 10.68 16.39 9.59
N GLY A 49 10.83 17.00 8.43
CA GLY A 49 11.77 16.58 7.39
C GLY A 49 13.20 17.11 7.55
N THR A 50 13.54 17.77 8.68
CA THR A 50 14.86 18.42 8.84
C THR A 50 16.05 17.45 8.80
N GLY A 51 15.82 16.15 9.03
CA GLY A 51 16.83 15.10 8.93
C GLY A 51 16.86 14.36 7.59
N TYR A 52 15.90 14.64 6.69
CA TYR A 52 15.83 13.95 5.40
C TYR A 52 16.98 14.38 4.47
N SER A 53 17.68 13.40 3.93
CA SER A 53 18.74 13.60 2.94
C SER A 53 18.42 12.81 1.68
N PHE A 54 18.21 13.51 0.57
CA PHE A 54 17.96 12.90 -0.72
C PHE A 54 19.23 12.25 -1.29
N ASP A 55 19.14 10.96 -1.61
CA ASP A 55 20.16 10.21 -2.35
C ASP A 55 19.65 9.91 -3.76
N ALA A 56 20.26 10.54 -4.76
CA ALA A 56 19.86 10.37 -6.16
C ALA A 56 20.22 8.98 -6.74
N ASP A 57 21.15 8.28 -6.11
CA ASP A 57 21.65 6.97 -6.53
C ASP A 57 20.93 5.81 -5.80
N ASP A 58 19.94 6.11 -4.96
CA ASP A 58 19.12 5.10 -4.27
C ASP A 58 18.33 4.29 -5.30
N GLU A 59 18.59 2.99 -5.38
CA GLU A 59 17.94 2.07 -6.33
C GLU A 59 16.41 2.03 -6.17
N ARG A 60 15.87 2.37 -5.00
CA ARG A 60 14.45 2.47 -4.74
C ARG A 60 13.78 3.60 -5.52
N PHE A 61 14.56 4.56 -6.01
CA PHE A 61 14.12 5.68 -6.86
C PHE A 61 14.21 5.41 -8.36
N VAL A 62 14.47 4.18 -8.78
CA VAL A 62 14.39 3.85 -10.20
C VAL A 62 13.00 4.23 -10.72
N LEU A 63 12.97 5.28 -11.54
CA LEU A 63 11.76 5.81 -12.12
C LEU A 63 11.52 5.17 -13.48
N VAL A 64 10.35 4.54 -13.62
CA VAL A 64 9.90 3.95 -14.88
C VAL A 64 8.45 4.36 -15.12
N ASN A 65 8.17 4.80 -16.35
CA ASN A 65 6.85 5.12 -16.85
C ASN A 65 6.87 5.17 -18.39
N THR A 66 5.75 5.49 -19.03
CA THR A 66 5.62 5.52 -20.49
C THR A 66 6.60 6.45 -21.21
N ASN A 67 7.16 7.46 -20.50
CA ASN A 67 8.15 8.39 -21.04
C ASN A 67 9.59 8.03 -20.66
N LEU A 68 9.75 7.14 -19.69
CA LEU A 68 11.04 6.74 -19.11
C LEU A 68 11.09 5.20 -19.01
N PRO A 69 11.31 4.49 -20.13
CA PRO A 69 11.47 3.04 -20.11
C PRO A 69 12.74 2.62 -19.38
N PHE A 70 12.79 1.38 -18.92
CA PHE A 70 14.03 0.80 -18.41
C PHE A 70 15.16 0.89 -19.45
N ALA A 71 16.33 1.36 -19.02
CA ALA A 71 17.52 1.33 -19.86
C ALA A 71 18.06 -0.11 -20.01
N GLU A 72 17.95 -0.90 -18.93
CA GLU A 72 18.30 -2.32 -18.86
C GLU A 72 17.22 -3.02 -18.01
N GLU A 73 16.95 -4.30 -18.29
CA GLU A 73 15.99 -5.08 -17.51
C GLU A 73 16.48 -5.18 -16.06
N PRO A 74 15.64 -4.78 -15.08
CA PRO A 74 16.01 -4.89 -13.66
C PRO A 74 16.18 -6.35 -13.21
N SER A 75 17.08 -6.57 -12.26
CA SER A 75 17.32 -7.88 -11.65
C SER A 75 17.28 -7.75 -10.12
N PRO A 76 16.11 -7.48 -9.51
CA PRO A 76 16.01 -7.28 -8.08
C PRO A 76 16.30 -8.56 -7.30
N ALA A 77 16.82 -8.41 -6.08
CA ALA A 77 16.97 -9.51 -5.13
C ALA A 77 15.60 -9.84 -4.52
N LEU A 78 14.94 -10.86 -5.06
CA LEU A 78 13.57 -11.20 -4.70
C LEU A 78 13.46 -12.01 -3.41
N ALA A 79 12.40 -11.76 -2.65
CA ALA A 79 11.96 -12.55 -1.51
C ALA A 79 10.44 -12.70 -1.52
N ASP A 80 9.93 -13.75 -0.87
CA ASP A 80 8.49 -13.97 -0.74
C ASP A 80 7.89 -12.88 0.17
N ALA A 81 7.01 -12.08 -0.39
CA ALA A 81 6.27 -11.05 0.35
C ALA A 81 5.02 -11.64 1.02
N ASP A 82 4.43 -12.67 0.41
CA ASP A 82 3.32 -13.44 0.95
C ASP A 82 3.52 -14.92 0.63
N GLU A 83 3.82 -15.72 1.65
CA GLU A 83 4.07 -17.17 1.53
C GLU A 83 2.86 -17.93 0.96
N ALA A 84 1.64 -17.47 1.23
CA ALA A 84 0.43 -18.18 0.82
C ALA A 84 0.18 -18.07 -0.69
N SER A 85 0.48 -16.92 -1.29
CA SER A 85 0.32 -16.66 -2.73
C SER A 85 1.58 -16.92 -3.54
N GLY A 86 2.77 -16.98 -2.89
CA GLY A 86 4.07 -17.04 -3.54
C GLY A 86 4.45 -15.77 -4.30
N ILE A 87 3.77 -14.64 -4.03
CA ILE A 87 4.08 -13.36 -4.65
C ILE A 87 5.36 -12.80 -4.04
N GLN A 88 6.29 -12.41 -4.91
CA GLN A 88 7.60 -11.89 -4.55
C GLN A 88 7.69 -10.37 -4.76
N LEU A 89 8.48 -9.73 -3.92
CA LEU A 89 8.96 -8.37 -4.05
C LEU A 89 10.48 -8.36 -3.89
N GLU A 90 11.11 -7.21 -4.14
CA GLU A 90 12.47 -6.99 -3.68
C GLU A 90 12.55 -7.23 -2.16
N ALA A 91 13.67 -7.77 -1.67
CA ALA A 91 13.75 -8.34 -0.32
C ALA A 91 13.41 -7.35 0.81
N GLU A 92 13.82 -6.08 0.68
CA GLU A 92 13.48 -5.03 1.65
C GLU A 92 11.99 -4.67 1.58
N ALA A 93 11.44 -4.55 0.36
CA ALA A 93 10.04 -4.29 0.13
C ALA A 93 9.14 -5.44 0.63
N ALA A 94 9.57 -6.69 0.44
CA ALA A 94 8.88 -7.87 0.94
C ALA A 94 8.77 -7.85 2.47
N ALA A 95 9.90 -7.61 3.16
CA ALA A 95 9.93 -7.52 4.62
C ALA A 95 9.09 -6.34 5.16
N ALA A 96 9.07 -5.22 4.44
CA ALA A 96 8.26 -4.06 4.77
C ALA A 96 6.75 -4.34 4.59
N TYR A 97 6.36 -4.99 3.48
CA TYR A 97 4.98 -5.40 3.25
C TYR A 97 4.46 -6.34 4.34
N GLN A 98 5.24 -7.34 4.73
CA GLN A 98 4.86 -8.28 5.78
C GLN A 98 4.56 -7.56 7.10
N LYS A 99 5.40 -6.60 7.49
CA LYS A 99 5.19 -5.76 8.69
C LYS A 99 3.93 -4.90 8.56
N MET A 100 3.73 -4.29 7.40
CA MET A 100 2.58 -3.46 7.11
C MET A 100 1.27 -4.26 7.16
N ALA A 101 1.24 -5.44 6.53
CA ALA A 101 0.07 -6.32 6.54
C ALA A 101 -0.27 -6.83 7.94
N ALA A 102 0.75 -7.15 8.76
CA ALA A 102 0.56 -7.55 10.14
C ALA A 102 -0.03 -6.41 10.99
N ALA A 103 0.46 -5.19 10.86
CA ALA A 103 -0.08 -4.03 11.56
C ALA A 103 -1.51 -3.68 11.13
N ALA A 104 -1.81 -3.76 9.83
CA ALA A 104 -3.17 -3.58 9.33
C ALA A 104 -4.14 -4.62 9.91
N ALA A 105 -3.69 -5.88 10.03
CA ALA A 105 -4.49 -6.96 10.63
C ALA A 105 -4.77 -6.70 12.12
N GLU A 106 -3.83 -6.13 12.88
CA GLU A 106 -4.06 -5.71 14.28
C GLU A 106 -5.15 -4.63 14.37
N ASP A 107 -5.25 -3.76 13.37
CA ASP A 107 -6.30 -2.74 13.24
C ASP A 107 -7.61 -3.29 12.62
N GLY A 108 -7.66 -4.60 12.34
CA GLY A 108 -8.82 -5.27 11.76
C GLY A 108 -9.00 -4.99 10.27
N VAL A 109 -7.91 -4.70 9.55
CA VAL A 109 -7.87 -4.52 8.10
C VAL A 109 -7.06 -5.66 7.49
N ALA A 110 -7.71 -6.52 6.70
CA ALA A 110 -7.06 -7.65 6.06
C ALA A 110 -6.57 -7.25 4.66
N LEU A 111 -5.32 -6.82 4.56
CA LEU A 111 -4.66 -6.53 3.29
C LEU A 111 -4.33 -7.82 2.54
N VAL A 112 -4.43 -7.78 1.21
CA VAL A 112 -4.14 -8.89 0.31
C VAL A 112 -3.20 -8.41 -0.78
N LEU A 113 -2.01 -8.98 -0.87
CA LEU A 113 -1.10 -8.76 -1.99
C LEU A 113 -1.60 -9.54 -3.20
N THR A 114 -1.88 -8.87 -4.30
CA THR A 114 -2.45 -9.48 -5.51
C THR A 114 -1.48 -9.49 -6.69
N ALA A 115 -0.47 -8.61 -6.71
CA ALA A 115 0.66 -8.65 -7.62
C ALA A 115 1.91 -8.03 -6.95
N GLY A 116 3.08 -8.52 -7.34
CA GLY A 116 4.39 -8.04 -6.94
C GLY A 116 5.31 -7.97 -8.16
N TYR A 117 6.53 -8.47 -8.04
CA TYR A 117 7.46 -8.53 -9.15
C TYR A 117 6.89 -9.34 -10.33
N GLN A 118 7.10 -8.82 -11.52
CA GLN A 118 6.79 -9.47 -12.78
C GLN A 118 8.01 -9.36 -13.70
N ASP A 119 8.43 -10.47 -14.26
CA ASP A 119 9.48 -10.48 -15.30
C ASP A 119 8.98 -9.83 -16.60
N ALA A 120 9.88 -9.62 -17.55
CA ALA A 120 9.56 -8.95 -18.82
C ALA A 120 8.48 -9.69 -19.63
N ASP A 121 8.49 -11.02 -19.62
CA ASP A 121 7.52 -11.84 -20.35
C ASP A 121 6.12 -11.71 -19.74
N ALA A 122 6.01 -11.75 -18.41
CA ALA A 122 4.75 -11.57 -17.70
C ALA A 122 4.16 -10.16 -17.93
N ARG A 123 4.98 -9.11 -17.85
CA ARG A 123 4.55 -7.72 -18.10
C ARG A 123 4.11 -7.53 -19.56
N SER A 124 4.84 -8.11 -20.51
CA SER A 124 4.50 -8.08 -21.93
C SER A 124 3.17 -8.77 -22.20
N ALA A 125 2.96 -9.95 -21.63
CA ALA A 125 1.71 -10.69 -21.75
C ALA A 125 0.51 -9.93 -21.16
N ALA A 126 0.70 -9.25 -20.02
CA ALA A 126 -0.31 -8.42 -19.38
C ALA A 126 -0.72 -7.23 -20.27
N TYR A 127 0.25 -6.50 -20.83
CA TYR A 127 0.02 -5.40 -21.76
C TYR A 127 -0.73 -5.87 -23.02
N GLU A 128 -0.27 -6.95 -23.68
CA GLU A 128 -0.92 -7.48 -24.88
C GLU A 128 -2.34 -7.98 -24.58
N THR A 129 -2.57 -8.58 -23.42
CA THR A 129 -3.93 -8.98 -22.98
C THR A 129 -4.84 -7.77 -22.85
N GLN A 130 -4.37 -6.69 -22.23
CA GLN A 130 -5.14 -5.46 -22.07
C GLN A 130 -5.43 -4.80 -23.43
N LYS A 131 -4.44 -4.74 -24.30
CA LYS A 131 -4.57 -4.22 -25.67
C LYS A 131 -5.60 -5.01 -26.47
N GLN A 132 -5.54 -6.34 -26.41
CA GLN A 132 -6.48 -7.22 -27.10
C GLN A 132 -7.94 -6.99 -26.67
N GLN A 133 -8.18 -6.74 -25.37
CA GLN A 133 -9.51 -6.39 -24.87
C GLN A 133 -10.08 -5.11 -25.52
N TYR A 134 -9.24 -4.13 -25.82
CA TYR A 134 -9.68 -2.92 -26.51
C TYR A 134 -9.91 -3.15 -28.00
N LEU A 135 -9.11 -3.98 -28.67
CA LEU A 135 -9.34 -4.41 -30.04
C LEU A 135 -10.69 -5.14 -30.18
N GLU A 136 -11.01 -6.03 -29.25
CA GLU A 136 -12.31 -6.73 -29.21
C GLU A 136 -13.51 -5.79 -29.01
N LYS A 137 -13.28 -4.64 -28.37
CA LYS A 137 -14.27 -3.55 -28.24
C LYS A 137 -14.35 -2.66 -29.47
N GLY A 138 -13.64 -3.00 -30.55
CA GLY A 138 -13.68 -2.30 -31.85
C GLY A 138 -12.77 -1.07 -31.91
N LYS A 139 -11.79 -0.95 -31.05
CA LYS A 139 -10.76 0.10 -31.13
C LYS A 139 -9.77 -0.20 -32.25
N THR A 140 -9.16 0.84 -32.80
CA THR A 140 -8.02 0.68 -33.71
C THR A 140 -6.78 0.19 -32.95
N GLU A 141 -5.77 -0.32 -33.64
CA GLU A 141 -4.49 -0.73 -33.02
C GLU A 141 -3.85 0.40 -32.22
N GLU A 142 -3.83 1.61 -32.76
CA GLU A 142 -3.26 2.78 -32.10
C GLU A 142 -4.05 3.19 -30.85
N GLU A 143 -5.39 3.25 -30.95
CA GLU A 143 -6.25 3.53 -29.79
C GLU A 143 -6.13 2.45 -28.72
N ALA A 144 -6.11 1.16 -29.12
CA ALA A 144 -6.01 0.04 -28.21
C ALA A 144 -4.67 0.04 -27.47
N ALA A 145 -3.56 0.32 -28.16
CA ALA A 145 -2.24 0.43 -27.58
C ALA A 145 -2.16 1.59 -26.57
N SER A 146 -2.68 2.76 -26.93
CA SER A 146 -2.70 3.93 -26.03
C SER A 146 -3.53 3.67 -24.77
N LEU A 147 -4.76 3.15 -24.93
CA LEU A 147 -5.66 2.86 -23.81
C LEU A 147 -5.14 1.72 -22.92
N ALA A 148 -4.43 0.76 -23.49
CA ALA A 148 -3.79 -0.29 -22.71
C ALA A 148 -2.64 0.27 -21.88
N ALA A 149 -1.80 1.13 -22.46
CA ALA A 149 -0.67 1.74 -21.76
C ALA A 149 -1.07 2.64 -20.58
N ASP A 150 -2.27 3.24 -20.62
CA ASP A 150 -2.83 4.05 -19.51
C ASP A 150 -3.08 3.23 -18.23
N ILE A 151 -3.28 1.90 -18.36
CA ILE A 151 -3.64 1.00 -17.26
C ILE A 151 -2.55 -0.04 -17.02
N GLN A 152 -2.03 -0.61 -18.09
CA GLN A 152 -1.01 -1.65 -18.10
C GLN A 152 0.10 -1.20 -19.05
N PRO A 153 1.10 -0.47 -18.59
CA PRO A 153 2.19 0.01 -19.44
C PRO A 153 2.94 -1.13 -20.14
N PRO A 154 3.56 -0.88 -21.32
CA PRO A 154 4.47 -1.83 -21.95
C PRO A 154 5.54 -2.35 -20.97
N ALA A 155 6.09 -3.53 -21.22
CA ALA A 155 6.95 -4.23 -20.28
C ALA A 155 8.12 -3.36 -19.80
N GLU A 156 8.74 -2.61 -20.69
CA GLU A 156 9.85 -1.70 -20.41
C GLU A 156 9.46 -0.44 -19.63
N CYS A 157 8.16 -0.18 -19.50
CA CYS A 157 7.59 1.00 -18.82
C CYS A 157 6.84 0.64 -17.53
N ASN A 158 6.82 -0.63 -17.16
CA ASN A 158 5.95 -1.14 -16.09
C ASN A 158 6.69 -1.25 -14.76
N ASP A 159 6.13 -0.63 -13.73
CA ASP A 159 6.72 -0.49 -12.39
C ASP A 159 6.95 -1.85 -11.68
N HIS A 160 6.18 -2.89 -11.99
CA HIS A 160 6.34 -4.23 -11.42
C HIS A 160 7.69 -4.89 -11.77
N GLY A 161 8.38 -4.43 -12.82
CA GLY A 161 9.73 -4.89 -13.14
C GLY A 161 10.80 -4.46 -12.15
N THR A 162 10.55 -3.43 -11.35
CA THR A 162 11.50 -2.96 -10.33
C THR A 162 11.62 -3.89 -9.13
N GLY A 163 10.62 -4.75 -8.88
CA GLY A 163 10.47 -5.51 -7.64
C GLY A 163 9.94 -4.69 -6.45
N TYR A 164 9.80 -3.37 -6.60
CA TYR A 164 9.31 -2.48 -5.54
C TYR A 164 7.82 -2.17 -5.63
N ALA A 165 7.14 -2.56 -6.70
CA ALA A 165 5.71 -2.32 -6.89
C ALA A 165 4.86 -3.46 -6.32
N ALA A 166 3.78 -3.11 -5.63
CA ALA A 166 2.85 -4.02 -4.98
C ALA A 166 1.41 -3.61 -5.26
N ASP A 167 0.61 -4.51 -5.86
CA ASP A 167 -0.84 -4.34 -5.93
C ASP A 167 -1.48 -4.91 -4.66
N ILE A 168 -2.08 -4.02 -3.88
CA ILE A 168 -2.64 -4.34 -2.57
C ILE A 168 -4.14 -4.07 -2.57
N LEU A 169 -4.91 -5.09 -2.26
CA LEU A 169 -6.35 -5.04 -2.06
C LEU A 169 -6.72 -5.46 -0.63
N SER A 170 -7.97 -5.80 -0.41
CA SER A 170 -8.43 -6.37 0.86
C SER A 170 -9.37 -7.56 0.63
N THR A 171 -9.53 -8.38 1.65
CA THR A 171 -10.49 -9.49 1.60
C THR A 171 -11.93 -9.03 1.40
N ASP A 172 -12.28 -7.84 1.88
CA ASP A 172 -13.62 -7.27 1.77
C ASP A 172 -13.87 -6.65 0.40
N TYR A 173 -12.82 -6.28 -0.34
CA TYR A 173 -12.90 -5.72 -1.67
C TYR A 173 -11.77 -6.27 -2.56
N PRO A 174 -11.96 -7.46 -3.16
CA PRO A 174 -10.92 -8.12 -3.96
C PRO A 174 -10.87 -7.66 -5.42
N THR A 175 -11.61 -6.60 -5.77
CA THR A 175 -11.70 -6.11 -7.16
C THR A 175 -10.69 -4.99 -7.40
N ARG A 176 -9.88 -5.13 -8.44
CA ARG A 176 -8.90 -4.14 -8.88
C ARG A 176 -9.55 -3.09 -9.77
N ASP A 177 -10.22 -2.14 -9.15
CA ASP A 177 -10.83 -0.97 -9.78
C ASP A 177 -10.80 0.25 -8.85
N THR A 178 -11.21 1.40 -9.35
CA THR A 178 -11.16 2.66 -8.60
C THR A 178 -12.07 2.67 -7.38
N GLY A 179 -13.09 1.79 -7.30
CA GLY A 179 -13.94 1.67 -6.11
C GLY A 179 -13.20 1.23 -4.85
N PHE A 180 -11.99 0.68 -5.00
CA PHE A 180 -11.13 0.35 -3.85
C PHE A 180 -10.81 1.59 -2.99
N ASP A 181 -10.80 2.79 -3.56
CA ASP A 181 -10.56 4.06 -2.84
C ASP A 181 -11.62 4.41 -1.79
N THR A 182 -12.79 3.77 -1.85
CA THR A 182 -13.87 3.94 -0.87
C THR A 182 -13.79 2.96 0.31
N THR A 183 -12.78 2.09 0.32
CA THR A 183 -12.66 1.03 1.33
C THR A 183 -11.88 1.46 2.56
N ARG A 184 -12.15 0.79 3.69
CA ARG A 184 -11.36 0.96 4.91
C ARG A 184 -9.88 0.57 4.72
N ALA A 185 -9.60 -0.37 3.82
CA ALA A 185 -8.23 -0.77 3.51
C ALA A 185 -7.46 0.37 2.82
N TYR A 186 -8.06 1.04 1.86
CA TYR A 186 -7.45 2.21 1.22
C TYR A 186 -7.25 3.38 2.20
N GLU A 187 -8.24 3.66 3.06
CA GLU A 187 -8.09 4.66 4.13
C GLU A 187 -6.90 4.33 5.04
N TRP A 188 -6.78 3.05 5.44
CA TRP A 188 -5.67 2.60 6.28
C TRP A 188 -4.33 2.74 5.55
N LEU A 189 -4.23 2.28 4.31
CA LEU A 189 -3.02 2.41 3.49
C LEU A 189 -2.62 3.88 3.31
N THR A 190 -3.57 4.75 3.01
CA THR A 190 -3.32 6.19 2.87
C THR A 190 -2.80 6.80 4.17
N ALA A 191 -3.30 6.33 5.30
CA ALA A 191 -2.89 6.80 6.62
C ALA A 191 -1.51 6.28 7.08
N TYR A 192 -1.14 5.05 6.73
CA TYR A 192 -0.02 4.38 7.39
C TYR A 192 1.04 3.79 6.45
N ALA A 193 0.76 3.57 5.17
CA ALA A 193 1.70 2.87 4.28
C ALA A 193 3.09 3.53 4.22
N ALA A 194 3.16 4.86 4.33
CA ALA A 194 4.44 5.58 4.33
C ALA A 194 5.32 5.26 5.55
N GLU A 195 4.73 4.87 6.69
CA GLU A 195 5.48 4.43 7.87
C GLU A 195 6.18 3.07 7.66
N TYR A 196 5.74 2.36 6.62
CA TYR A 196 6.34 1.10 6.15
C TYR A 196 7.12 1.27 4.84
N GLY A 197 7.29 2.51 4.37
CA GLY A 197 8.09 2.82 3.19
C GLY A 197 7.32 2.75 1.86
N PHE A 198 6.00 2.62 1.88
CA PHE A 198 5.17 2.57 0.67
C PHE A 198 4.47 3.89 0.38
N ILE A 199 4.40 4.27 -0.89
CA ILE A 199 3.64 5.41 -1.40
C ILE A 199 2.58 4.94 -2.39
N LEU A 200 1.48 5.67 -2.51
CA LEU A 200 0.55 5.51 -3.62
C LEU A 200 1.25 5.95 -4.91
N ARG A 201 1.51 5.00 -5.82
CA ARG A 201 2.36 5.24 -6.99
C ARG A 201 1.69 6.12 -8.04
N TYR A 202 0.39 5.91 -8.25
CA TYR A 202 -0.42 6.60 -9.27
C TYR A 202 -1.58 7.35 -8.62
N PRO A 203 -1.30 8.52 -7.99
CA PRO A 203 -2.33 9.30 -7.29
C PRO A 203 -3.35 9.89 -8.24
N GLN A 204 -4.54 10.19 -7.73
CA GLN A 204 -5.57 10.90 -8.47
C GLN A 204 -5.04 12.26 -8.96
N ASP A 205 -5.44 12.65 -10.18
CA ASP A 205 -5.06 13.92 -10.81
C ASP A 205 -3.54 14.08 -11.09
N ARG A 206 -2.77 12.98 -11.13
CA ARG A 206 -1.34 12.97 -11.45
C ARG A 206 -0.99 12.22 -12.73
N GLN A 207 -1.96 11.80 -13.54
CA GLN A 207 -1.71 11.04 -14.77
C GLN A 207 -0.77 11.77 -15.75
N ALA A 208 -0.85 13.10 -15.82
CA ALA A 208 0.05 13.88 -16.70
C ALA A 208 1.54 13.74 -16.29
N ALA A 209 1.84 13.51 -15.02
CA ALA A 209 3.19 13.30 -14.52
C ALA A 209 3.60 11.82 -14.57
N THR A 210 2.69 10.92 -14.19
CA THR A 210 2.98 9.48 -14.03
C THR A 210 2.82 8.68 -15.31
N GLY A 211 2.01 9.16 -16.27
CA GLY A 211 1.66 8.43 -17.49
C GLY A 211 0.62 7.32 -17.30
N VAL A 212 0.14 7.08 -16.07
CA VAL A 212 -0.82 6.02 -15.71
C VAL A 212 -2.02 6.65 -15.01
N VAL A 213 -3.21 6.11 -15.22
CA VAL A 213 -4.45 6.53 -14.54
C VAL A 213 -4.36 6.29 -13.03
N PHE A 214 -5.32 6.86 -12.28
CA PHE A 214 -5.42 6.60 -10.83
C PHE A 214 -5.61 5.12 -10.53
N GLU A 215 -4.72 4.55 -9.73
CA GLU A 215 -4.73 3.16 -9.29
C GLU A 215 -4.63 3.06 -7.77
N PRO A 216 -5.75 3.05 -7.03
CA PRO A 216 -5.74 3.03 -5.57
C PRO A 216 -5.13 1.76 -4.97
N TRP A 217 -4.99 0.69 -5.75
CA TRP A 217 -4.36 -0.57 -5.34
C TRP A 217 -2.85 -0.60 -5.52
N HIS A 218 -2.26 0.28 -6.37
CA HIS A 218 -0.85 0.20 -6.79
C HIS A 218 0.05 1.04 -5.88
N TRP A 219 0.87 0.35 -5.09
CA TRP A 219 1.77 0.94 -4.10
C TRP A 219 3.22 0.69 -4.47
N ARG A 220 4.10 1.66 -4.21
CA ARG A 220 5.52 1.57 -4.49
C ARG A 220 6.32 1.72 -3.22
N TYR A 221 7.23 0.75 -2.97
CA TYR A 221 8.22 0.86 -1.90
C TYR A 221 9.36 1.80 -2.32
N VAL A 222 9.67 2.75 -1.47
CA VAL A 222 10.76 3.73 -1.64
C VAL A 222 11.59 3.89 -0.36
N GLY A 223 11.35 3.09 0.67
CA GLY A 223 11.94 3.23 2.00
C GLY A 223 11.21 4.25 2.87
N VAL A 224 11.28 4.07 4.19
CA VAL A 224 10.45 4.83 5.16
C VAL A 224 10.70 6.33 5.08
N GLU A 225 11.95 6.78 5.13
CA GLU A 225 12.28 8.21 5.11
C GLU A 225 11.81 8.87 3.81
N ASN A 226 12.03 8.21 2.68
CA ASN A 226 11.61 8.69 1.38
C ASN A 226 10.08 8.74 1.26
N ALA A 227 9.38 7.71 1.73
CA ALA A 227 7.93 7.64 1.70
C ALA A 227 7.29 8.75 2.54
N LEU A 228 7.82 9.01 3.73
CA LEU A 228 7.36 10.09 4.59
C LEU A 228 7.59 11.47 3.94
N ALA A 229 8.77 11.69 3.31
CA ALA A 229 9.07 12.94 2.61
C ALA A 229 8.16 13.15 1.39
N ILE A 230 7.96 12.12 0.56
CA ILE A 230 7.05 12.18 -0.60
C ILE A 230 5.62 12.47 -0.15
N ARG A 231 5.12 11.77 0.84
CA ARG A 231 3.79 11.96 1.40
C ARG A 231 3.61 13.38 1.96
N ALA A 232 4.59 13.89 2.70
CA ALA A 232 4.57 15.25 3.24
C ALA A 232 4.54 16.33 2.15
N SER A 233 5.20 16.08 1.01
CA SER A 233 5.20 17.00 -0.13
C SER A 233 3.88 17.02 -0.91
N GLY A 234 3.09 15.94 -0.86
CA GLY A 234 1.87 15.75 -1.67
C GLY A 234 2.13 15.58 -3.17
N LEU A 235 3.38 15.29 -3.55
CA LEU A 235 3.82 15.13 -4.94
C LEU A 235 3.77 13.66 -5.38
N SER A 236 3.67 13.42 -6.69
CA SER A 236 3.97 12.10 -7.26
C SER A 236 5.47 11.82 -7.16
N LEU A 237 5.86 10.56 -7.38
CA LEU A 237 7.28 10.18 -7.40
C LEU A 237 8.07 10.98 -8.43
N GLU A 238 7.51 11.17 -9.63
CA GLU A 238 8.11 11.97 -10.71
C GLU A 238 8.36 13.42 -10.29
N GLU A 239 7.33 14.06 -9.73
CA GLU A 239 7.39 15.46 -9.31
C GLU A 239 8.37 15.64 -8.15
N PHE A 240 8.37 14.71 -7.18
CA PHE A 240 9.30 14.73 -6.05
C PHE A 240 10.75 14.61 -6.51
N LEU A 241 11.06 13.64 -7.36
CA LEU A 241 12.41 13.46 -7.90
C LEU A 241 12.88 14.64 -8.75
N ALA A 242 11.98 15.25 -9.54
CA ALA A 242 12.29 16.44 -10.32
C ALA A 242 12.62 17.63 -9.40
N LEU A 243 11.85 17.80 -8.30
CA LEU A 243 12.11 18.87 -7.33
C LEU A 243 13.46 18.69 -6.63
N GLN A 244 13.76 17.47 -6.16
CA GLN A 244 15.00 17.18 -5.44
C GLN A 244 16.24 17.35 -6.31
N LYS A 245 16.16 16.99 -7.60
CA LYS A 245 17.29 17.16 -8.55
C LYS A 245 17.51 18.63 -8.97
N ALA A 246 16.54 19.51 -8.73
CA ALA A 246 16.62 20.93 -9.04
C ALA A 246 17.14 21.77 -7.85
N SER A 247 17.22 21.19 -6.65
CA SER A 247 17.64 21.83 -5.39
C SER A 247 19.13 21.68 -5.16
#